data_005e34b9ca258b2f68f62550fffd0712
#
_entry.id   005e34b9ca258b2f68f62550fffd0712
#
_cell.length_a   1.000
_cell.length_b   1.000
_cell.length_c   1.000
_cell.angle_alpha   90.00
_cell.angle_beta   90.00
_cell.angle_gamma   90.00
#
_symmetry.space_group_name_H-M   'P 1'
#
loop_
_entity.id
_entity.type
_entity.pdbx_description
1 polymer ?
#
loop_
_entity_poly.entity_id
_entity_poly.type
_entity_poly.pdbx_seq_one_letter_code
_entity_poly.pdbx_strand_id
1 'polypeptide(L)'
;MFGRRKTTLPAPSTSIPADGIPFLTAKDLLAPHSLLIKKIRNDAGCTRAYFDSYYLPAIERLAEMLQLRPFGHEGEYAKKGGAIEVAIKRVALTLKLRLGTLLPLKCKPEEISHRGECWTYGLFVAALLRDFGGQMLGVKIIGFAKNDKPAGEWQCWKHRIDEFNHYRMRKVPGISRSLSYTSTVLHIRDIVPTEGIEWIYGDHELMDCMLDILAGGHKIQDNPLYSIIVRATST
;
A
#
# COMPACT_ATOMS: atom_id res chain seq x y z
N MET A 1 7.96 -25.54 58.36
CA MET A 1 7.71 -24.30 57.58
C MET A 1 8.80 -24.19 56.53
N PHE A 2 8.58 -24.63 55.30
CA PHE A 2 9.55 -24.46 54.21
C PHE A 2 9.07 -23.36 53.30
N GLY A 3 9.80 -22.21 53.33
CA GLY A 3 9.54 -21.07 52.48
C GLY A 3 9.97 -21.38 51.04
N ARG A 4 9.00 -21.46 50.11
CA ARG A 4 9.23 -21.46 48.64
C ARG A 4 9.77 -20.11 48.21
N ARG A 5 11.08 -20.03 47.92
CA ARG A 5 11.66 -18.90 47.16
C ARG A 5 11.05 -18.93 45.73
N LYS A 6 10.23 -17.94 45.40
CA LYS A 6 9.87 -17.62 44.04
C LYS A 6 11.09 -17.13 43.29
N THR A 7 11.70 -17.97 42.47
CA THR A 7 12.72 -17.57 41.51
C THR A 7 12.00 -16.84 40.38
N THR A 8 12.00 -15.51 40.43
CA THR A 8 11.61 -14.69 39.28
C THR A 8 12.66 -14.88 38.19
N LEU A 9 12.33 -15.62 37.14
CA LEU A 9 13.13 -15.62 35.92
C LEU A 9 13.24 -14.18 35.38
N PRO A 10 14.45 -13.71 35.06
CA PRO A 10 14.59 -12.39 34.43
C PRO A 10 13.84 -12.40 33.11
N ALA A 11 13.03 -11.36 32.88
CA ALA A 11 12.38 -11.15 31.60
C ALA A 11 13.44 -11.17 30.49
N PRO A 12 13.28 -11.92 29.41
CA PRO A 12 14.25 -11.94 28.33
C PRO A 12 14.39 -10.52 27.77
N SER A 13 15.60 -9.98 27.79
CA SER A 13 15.93 -8.72 27.14
C SER A 13 15.68 -8.89 25.64
N THR A 14 14.62 -8.29 25.12
CA THR A 14 14.24 -8.30 23.71
C THR A 14 15.04 -7.26 22.93
N SER A 15 16.36 -7.28 23.04
CA SER A 15 17.19 -6.40 22.21
C SER A 15 17.21 -6.92 20.78
N ILE A 16 16.64 -6.14 19.88
CA ILE A 16 16.76 -6.37 18.44
C ILE A 16 18.20 -6.11 18.04
N PRO A 17 18.88 -7.00 17.29
CA PRO A 17 20.24 -6.77 16.79
C PRO A 17 20.34 -5.46 16.00
N ALA A 18 21.53 -4.85 15.94
CA ALA A 18 21.74 -3.56 15.30
C ALA A 18 21.32 -3.51 13.81
N ASP A 19 21.40 -4.64 13.10
CA ASP A 19 20.97 -4.81 11.71
C ASP A 19 19.52 -5.33 11.56
N GLY A 20 18.88 -5.69 12.67
CA GLY A 20 17.49 -6.12 12.74
C GLY A 20 16.52 -4.94 12.62
N ILE A 21 15.40 -5.15 11.97
CA ILE A 21 14.35 -4.16 11.81
C ILE A 21 13.09 -4.67 12.52
N PRO A 22 12.49 -3.90 13.45
CA PRO A 22 11.24 -4.30 14.09
C PRO A 22 10.09 -4.29 13.08
N PHE A 23 9.13 -5.20 13.22
CA PHE A 23 7.85 -5.05 12.56
C PHE A 23 7.08 -3.89 13.21
N LEU A 24 6.50 -3.05 12.36
CA LEU A 24 5.77 -1.86 12.79
C LEU A 24 4.28 -1.99 12.46
N THR A 25 3.46 -1.37 13.30
CA THR A 25 2.02 -1.25 13.05
C THR A 25 1.74 -0.23 11.94
N ALA A 26 0.56 -0.29 11.32
CA ALA A 26 0.14 0.73 10.35
C ALA A 26 0.27 2.15 10.91
N LYS A 27 -0.13 2.34 12.17
CA LYS A 27 -0.05 3.64 12.86
C LYS A 27 1.38 4.18 12.91
N ASP A 28 2.35 3.34 13.26
CA ASP A 28 3.76 3.74 13.36
C ASP A 28 4.37 4.01 11.98
N LEU A 29 4.03 3.17 10.99
CA LEU A 29 4.47 3.33 9.60
C LEU A 29 3.92 4.59 8.95
N LEU A 30 2.69 4.98 9.27
CA LEU A 30 1.98 6.12 8.67
C LEU A 30 2.18 7.44 9.44
N ALA A 31 2.69 7.40 10.67
CA ALA A 31 2.90 8.60 11.49
C ALA A 31 3.71 9.70 10.76
N PRO A 32 4.81 9.39 10.02
CA PRO A 32 5.56 10.40 9.27
C PRO A 32 4.76 11.02 8.10
N HIS A 33 3.70 10.35 7.65
CA HIS A 33 2.90 10.73 6.49
C HIS A 33 1.56 11.36 6.86
N SER A 34 1.31 11.64 8.14
CA SER A 34 0.02 12.10 8.66
C SER A 34 -0.52 13.36 7.97
N LEU A 35 0.36 14.30 7.59
CA LEU A 35 -0.04 15.52 6.87
C LEU A 35 -0.48 15.20 5.43
N LEU A 36 0.18 14.27 4.75
CA LEU A 36 -0.22 13.84 3.41
C LEU A 36 -1.55 13.07 3.45
N ILE A 37 -1.75 12.21 4.45
CA ILE A 37 -3.02 11.50 4.64
C ILE A 37 -4.18 12.47 4.89
N LYS A 38 -3.96 13.56 5.64
CA LYS A 38 -4.96 14.64 5.79
C LYS A 38 -5.27 15.31 4.44
N LYS A 39 -4.26 15.55 3.59
CA LYS A 39 -4.49 16.08 2.24
C LYS A 39 -5.29 15.11 1.38
N ILE A 40 -4.91 13.83 1.37
CA ILE A 40 -5.64 12.77 0.67
C ILE A 40 -7.12 12.78 1.08
N ARG A 41 -7.42 12.85 2.38
CA ARG A 41 -8.79 12.90 2.88
C ARG A 41 -9.55 14.13 2.35
N ASN A 42 -8.94 15.30 2.37
CA ASN A 42 -9.57 16.53 1.89
C ASN A 42 -9.83 16.46 0.38
N ASP A 43 -8.86 15.96 -0.40
CA ASP A 43 -8.90 15.91 -1.86
C ASP A 43 -9.73 14.72 -2.40
N ALA A 44 -10.04 13.71 -1.56
CA ALA A 44 -10.96 12.63 -1.89
C ALA A 44 -12.40 13.11 -2.12
N GLY A 45 -12.78 14.26 -1.52
CA GLY A 45 -14.09 14.88 -1.72
C GLY A 45 -15.27 14.09 -1.11
N CYS A 46 -15.01 13.15 -0.21
CA CYS A 46 -16.01 12.32 0.46
C CYS A 46 -16.18 12.70 1.93
N THR A 47 -17.24 12.19 2.57
CA THR A 47 -17.45 12.38 4.02
C THR A 47 -16.33 11.70 4.82
N ARG A 48 -16.14 12.16 6.06
CA ARG A 48 -15.16 11.55 6.97
C ARG A 48 -15.45 10.06 7.20
N ALA A 49 -16.69 9.70 7.42
CA ALA A 49 -17.11 8.32 7.64
C ALA A 49 -16.75 7.44 6.43
N TYR A 50 -16.94 7.96 5.24
CA TYR A 50 -16.61 7.26 3.99
C TYR A 50 -15.10 7.08 3.84
N PHE A 51 -14.31 8.11 4.11
CA PHE A 51 -12.86 8.04 4.10
C PHE A 51 -12.34 6.99 5.09
N ASP A 52 -12.85 7.02 6.32
CA ASP A 52 -12.44 6.12 7.40
C ASP A 52 -12.84 4.65 7.12
N SER A 53 -13.87 4.40 6.31
CA SER A 53 -14.32 3.05 5.96
C SER A 53 -13.68 2.48 4.68
N TYR A 54 -13.33 3.30 3.70
CA TYR A 54 -12.88 2.84 2.38
C TYR A 54 -11.42 3.17 2.07
N TYR A 55 -10.99 4.40 2.36
CA TYR A 55 -9.65 4.88 1.98
C TYR A 55 -8.60 4.54 3.02
N LEU A 56 -8.88 4.86 4.28
CA LEU A 56 -7.91 4.69 5.36
C LEU A 56 -7.53 3.22 5.57
N PRO A 57 -8.45 2.24 5.60
CA PRO A 57 -8.09 0.84 5.77
C PRO A 57 -7.20 0.31 4.63
N ALA A 58 -7.42 0.76 3.39
CA ALA A 58 -6.56 0.38 2.26
C ALA A 58 -5.13 0.95 2.42
N ILE A 59 -5.00 2.19 2.88
CA ILE A 59 -3.70 2.82 3.17
C ILE A 59 -2.99 2.08 4.30
N GLU A 60 -3.69 1.78 5.39
CA GLU A 60 -3.15 1.08 6.56
C GLU A 60 -2.69 -0.32 6.18
N ARG A 61 -3.52 -1.06 5.45
CA ARG A 61 -3.19 -2.43 5.03
C ARG A 61 -2.02 -2.47 4.07
N LEU A 62 -1.95 -1.55 3.10
CA LEU A 62 -0.79 -1.42 2.23
C LEU A 62 0.49 -1.14 3.03
N ALA A 63 0.45 -0.23 3.99
CA ALA A 63 1.60 0.09 4.81
C ALA A 63 2.09 -1.13 5.62
N GLU A 64 1.18 -1.88 6.25
CA GLU A 64 1.53 -3.11 6.96
C GLU A 64 2.16 -4.16 6.05
N MET A 65 1.62 -4.36 4.85
CA MET A 65 2.17 -5.31 3.89
C MET A 65 3.52 -4.88 3.32
N LEU A 66 3.74 -3.60 3.12
CA LEU A 66 5.02 -3.06 2.66
C LEU A 66 6.09 -3.06 3.76
N GLN A 67 5.73 -2.82 5.02
CA GLN A 67 6.70 -2.54 6.08
C GLN A 67 7.70 -1.45 5.62
N LEU A 68 8.94 -1.51 6.04
CA LEU A 68 9.97 -0.53 5.66
C LEU A 68 10.70 -0.85 4.35
N ARG A 69 10.03 -1.49 3.37
CA ARG A 69 10.65 -1.73 2.05
C ARG A 69 11.09 -0.42 1.39
N PRO A 70 12.28 -0.40 0.77
CA PRO A 70 12.72 0.72 -0.07
C PRO A 70 11.92 0.72 -1.38
N PHE A 71 11.86 1.85 -2.05
CA PHE A 71 11.35 1.94 -3.43
C PHE A 71 12.52 1.98 -4.41
N GLY A 72 12.65 0.91 -5.21
CA GLY A 72 13.76 0.79 -6.14
C GLY A 72 15.10 0.41 -5.51
N HIS A 73 16.14 0.45 -6.33
CA HIS A 73 17.50 0.07 -5.93
C HIS A 73 18.40 1.28 -5.67
N GLU A 74 18.08 2.41 -6.29
CA GLU A 74 18.84 3.67 -6.27
C GLU A 74 17.90 4.86 -6.20
N GLY A 75 18.45 6.03 -5.86
CA GLY A 75 17.71 7.29 -5.78
C GLY A 75 17.13 7.59 -4.40
N GLU A 76 16.39 8.68 -4.32
CA GLU A 76 15.88 9.28 -3.07
C GLU A 76 15.05 8.32 -2.22
N TYR A 77 14.30 7.45 -2.86
CA TYR A 77 13.38 6.52 -2.19
C TYR A 77 13.95 5.11 -1.96
N ALA A 78 15.22 4.86 -2.34
CA ALA A 78 15.91 3.60 -2.06
C ALA A 78 16.33 3.45 -0.58
N LYS A 79 15.55 4.04 0.32
CA LYS A 79 15.71 4.06 1.79
C LYS A 79 14.61 3.27 2.49
N LYS A 80 14.79 2.97 3.77
CA LYS A 80 13.76 2.34 4.61
C LYS A 80 12.46 3.15 4.57
N GLY A 81 11.32 2.49 4.24
CA GLY A 81 10.01 3.13 4.13
C GLY A 81 9.75 3.88 2.82
N GLY A 82 10.71 3.91 1.88
CA GLY A 82 10.55 4.63 0.62
C GLY A 82 9.37 4.16 -0.21
N ALA A 83 9.01 2.87 -0.15
CA ALA A 83 7.85 2.34 -0.87
C ALA A 83 6.53 2.94 -0.38
N ILE A 84 6.35 3.08 0.94
CA ILE A 84 5.18 3.75 1.54
C ILE A 84 5.17 5.23 1.15
N GLU A 85 6.32 5.90 1.27
CA GLU A 85 6.44 7.33 0.96
C GLU A 85 6.01 7.63 -0.49
N VAL A 86 6.50 6.85 -1.47
CA VAL A 86 6.13 7.01 -2.88
C VAL A 86 4.64 6.76 -3.10
N ALA A 87 4.07 5.69 -2.51
CA ALA A 87 2.66 5.38 -2.66
C ALA A 87 1.77 6.51 -2.12
N ILE A 88 2.03 7.03 -0.92
CA ILE A 88 1.27 8.11 -0.30
C ILE A 88 1.43 9.43 -1.05
N LYS A 89 2.65 9.79 -1.48
CA LYS A 89 2.89 11.00 -2.30
C LYS A 89 2.14 10.92 -3.63
N ARG A 90 2.21 9.80 -4.32
CA ARG A 90 1.50 9.58 -5.58
C ARG A 90 -0.01 9.73 -5.41
N VAL A 91 -0.59 9.10 -4.40
CA VAL A 91 -2.03 9.23 -4.11
C VAL A 91 -2.41 10.68 -3.86
N ALA A 92 -1.66 11.40 -3.00
CA ALA A 92 -1.94 12.80 -2.68
C ALA A 92 -1.90 13.69 -3.93
N LEU A 93 -0.91 13.51 -4.81
CA LEU A 93 -0.80 14.28 -6.06
C LEU A 93 -1.90 13.89 -7.05
N THR A 94 -2.22 12.60 -7.16
CA THR A 94 -3.27 12.08 -8.06
C THR A 94 -4.63 12.67 -7.70
N LEU A 95 -5.02 12.62 -6.42
CA LEU A 95 -6.31 13.16 -5.98
C LEU A 95 -6.37 14.69 -6.12
N LYS A 96 -5.26 15.39 -5.87
CA LYS A 96 -5.17 16.82 -6.13
C LYS A 96 -5.40 17.15 -7.62
N LEU A 97 -4.77 16.40 -8.53
CA LEU A 97 -4.95 16.60 -9.98
C LEU A 97 -6.37 16.23 -10.44
N ARG A 98 -6.98 15.24 -9.80
CA ARG A 98 -8.37 14.83 -10.05
C ARG A 98 -9.36 15.96 -9.79
N LEU A 99 -9.13 16.88 -8.86
CA LEU A 99 -10.02 18.01 -8.59
C LEU A 99 -10.24 18.89 -9.83
N GLY A 100 -9.28 18.94 -10.75
CA GLY A 100 -9.40 19.65 -12.02
C GLY A 100 -9.92 18.81 -13.19
N THR A 101 -10.37 17.57 -12.94
CA THR A 101 -10.79 16.63 -13.99
C THR A 101 -12.09 15.96 -13.58
N LEU A 102 -13.13 16.08 -14.40
CA LEU A 102 -14.39 15.35 -14.19
C LEU A 102 -14.24 13.90 -14.64
N LEU A 103 -14.64 12.96 -13.79
CA LEU A 103 -14.64 11.53 -14.08
C LEU A 103 -16.04 10.94 -13.85
N PRO A 104 -16.47 10.01 -14.69
CA PRO A 104 -15.87 9.53 -15.96
C PRO A 104 -15.80 10.64 -17.02
N LEU A 105 -14.88 10.47 -18.00
CA LEU A 105 -14.77 11.42 -19.11
C LEU A 105 -15.88 11.22 -20.13
N LYS A 106 -16.24 12.33 -20.85
CA LYS A 106 -17.21 12.32 -21.98
C LYS A 106 -18.61 11.79 -21.60
N CYS A 107 -18.97 11.87 -20.32
CA CYS A 107 -20.28 11.49 -19.80
C CYS A 107 -21.18 12.71 -19.58
N LYS A 108 -22.49 12.48 -19.51
CA LYS A 108 -23.46 13.50 -19.16
C LYS A 108 -23.31 13.94 -17.69
N PRO A 109 -23.68 15.19 -17.33
CA PRO A 109 -23.57 15.68 -15.96
C PRO A 109 -24.24 14.78 -14.92
N GLU A 110 -25.38 14.17 -15.26
CA GLU A 110 -26.12 13.25 -14.38
C GLU A 110 -25.30 11.98 -14.11
N GLU A 111 -24.64 11.41 -15.12
CA GLU A 111 -23.77 10.24 -14.99
C GLU A 111 -22.54 10.54 -14.15
N ILE A 112 -21.93 11.73 -14.35
CA ILE A 112 -20.78 12.20 -13.57
C ILE A 112 -21.19 12.33 -12.10
N SER A 113 -22.37 12.90 -11.82
CA SER A 113 -22.89 13.03 -10.45
C SER A 113 -23.08 11.67 -9.79
N HIS A 114 -23.52 10.67 -10.52
CA HIS A 114 -23.80 9.34 -9.97
C HIS A 114 -22.56 8.47 -9.82
N ARG A 115 -21.62 8.54 -10.79
CA ARG A 115 -20.45 7.66 -10.86
C ARG A 115 -19.17 8.29 -10.32
N GLY A 116 -19.11 9.61 -10.17
CA GLY A 116 -17.89 10.36 -9.90
C GLY A 116 -17.16 9.98 -8.61
N GLU A 117 -17.91 9.64 -7.56
CA GLU A 117 -17.31 9.18 -6.30
C GLU A 117 -16.65 7.80 -6.46
N CYS A 118 -17.32 6.87 -7.13
CA CYS A 118 -16.78 5.55 -7.43
C CYS A 118 -15.51 5.65 -8.30
N TRP A 119 -15.52 6.51 -9.31
CA TRP A 119 -14.36 6.76 -10.17
C TRP A 119 -13.20 7.41 -9.42
N THR A 120 -13.49 8.29 -8.47
CA THR A 120 -12.47 8.87 -7.58
C THR A 120 -11.83 7.81 -6.69
N TYR A 121 -12.65 6.88 -6.16
CA TYR A 121 -12.17 5.76 -5.37
C TYR A 121 -11.33 4.78 -6.21
N GLY A 122 -11.78 4.40 -7.41
CA GLY A 122 -10.99 3.55 -8.29
C GLY A 122 -9.66 4.17 -8.71
N LEU A 123 -9.64 5.48 -8.98
CA LEU A 123 -8.41 6.24 -9.22
C LEU A 123 -7.46 6.20 -8.01
N PHE A 124 -7.99 6.37 -6.80
CA PHE A 124 -7.24 6.22 -5.56
C PHE A 124 -6.60 4.82 -5.45
N VAL A 125 -7.39 3.76 -5.64
CA VAL A 125 -6.91 2.37 -5.58
C VAL A 125 -5.82 2.11 -6.62
N ALA A 126 -6.02 2.55 -7.87
CA ALA A 126 -5.04 2.42 -8.93
C ALA A 126 -3.72 3.13 -8.59
N ALA A 127 -3.80 4.37 -8.07
CA ALA A 127 -2.62 5.14 -7.67
C ALA A 127 -1.90 4.51 -6.47
N LEU A 128 -2.65 3.99 -5.50
CA LEU A 128 -2.10 3.38 -4.28
C LEU A 128 -1.32 2.10 -4.61
N LEU A 129 -1.86 1.26 -5.48
CA LEU A 129 -1.37 -0.09 -5.75
C LEU A 129 -0.40 -0.21 -6.93
N ARG A 130 -0.25 0.81 -7.76
CA ARG A 130 0.45 0.75 -9.07
C ARG A 130 1.75 -0.07 -9.10
N ASP A 131 2.62 0.09 -8.10
CA ASP A 131 3.94 -0.56 -8.08
C ASP A 131 4.04 -1.63 -6.97
N PHE A 132 2.93 -1.97 -6.33
CA PHE A 132 2.91 -2.82 -5.15
C PHE A 132 3.52 -4.20 -5.42
N GLY A 133 3.13 -4.89 -6.49
CA GLY A 133 3.65 -6.20 -6.83
C GLY A 133 5.17 -6.21 -7.03
N GLY A 134 5.71 -5.18 -7.68
CA GLY A 134 7.15 -5.00 -7.85
C GLY A 134 7.89 -4.87 -6.52
N GLN A 135 7.31 -4.16 -5.55
CA GLN A 135 7.89 -4.04 -4.21
C GLN A 135 7.86 -5.37 -3.45
N MET A 136 6.76 -6.12 -3.59
CA MET A 136 6.62 -7.43 -2.94
C MET A 136 7.58 -8.48 -3.50
N LEU A 137 7.76 -8.50 -4.81
CA LEU A 137 8.67 -9.43 -5.48
C LEU A 137 10.14 -9.02 -5.36
N GLY A 138 10.43 -7.72 -5.46
CA GLY A 138 11.79 -7.17 -5.50
C GLY A 138 12.52 -7.17 -4.16
N VAL A 139 11.80 -7.25 -3.04
CA VAL A 139 12.40 -7.27 -1.70
C VAL A 139 11.69 -8.28 -0.81
N LYS A 140 12.41 -9.34 -0.44
CA LYS A 140 11.95 -10.32 0.53
C LYS A 140 12.23 -9.87 1.95
N ILE A 141 11.28 -10.12 2.85
CA ILE A 141 11.42 -9.93 4.29
C ILE A 141 11.67 -11.30 4.93
N ILE A 142 12.81 -11.45 5.57
CA ILE A 142 13.17 -12.66 6.32
C ILE A 142 12.95 -12.36 7.80
N GLY A 143 12.02 -13.09 8.42
CA GLY A 143 11.70 -13.00 9.83
C GLY A 143 12.69 -13.76 10.70
N PHE A 144 12.93 -13.26 11.89
CA PHE A 144 13.85 -13.83 12.88
C PHE A 144 13.16 -14.03 14.23
N ALA A 145 13.53 -15.10 14.91
CA ALA A 145 13.12 -15.38 16.28
C ALA A 145 13.94 -14.52 17.28
N LYS A 146 13.54 -14.53 18.56
CA LYS A 146 14.22 -13.79 19.66
C LYS A 146 15.70 -14.13 19.83
N ASN A 147 16.13 -15.33 19.43
CA ASN A 147 17.52 -15.80 19.50
C ASN A 147 18.32 -15.50 18.22
N ASP A 148 17.83 -14.58 17.38
CA ASP A 148 18.41 -14.18 16.10
C ASP A 148 18.56 -15.34 15.08
N LYS A 149 17.79 -16.41 15.22
CA LYS A 149 17.74 -17.48 14.21
C LYS A 149 16.70 -17.13 13.15
N PRO A 150 17.01 -17.35 11.86
CA PRO A 150 16.03 -17.19 10.78
C PRO A 150 14.82 -18.13 11.06
N ALA A 151 13.62 -17.55 11.00
CA ALA A 151 12.38 -18.26 11.22
C ALA A 151 11.55 -18.45 9.92
N GLY A 152 12.01 -17.87 8.82
CA GLY A 152 11.40 -18.03 7.50
C GLY A 152 11.13 -16.70 6.79
N GLU A 153 10.64 -16.80 5.56
CA GLU A 153 10.21 -15.62 4.79
C GLU A 153 8.84 -15.15 5.32
N TRP A 154 8.76 -13.89 5.71
CA TRP A 154 7.49 -13.29 6.09
C TRP A 154 6.65 -13.00 4.85
N GLN A 155 5.46 -13.59 4.79
CA GLN A 155 4.45 -13.41 3.76
C GLN A 155 3.25 -12.72 4.38
N CYS A 156 3.00 -11.48 4.02
CA CYS A 156 1.99 -10.61 4.64
C CYS A 156 0.53 -11.11 4.51
N TRP A 157 0.25 -12.01 3.56
CA TRP A 157 -1.05 -12.68 3.41
C TRP A 157 -1.20 -13.94 4.28
N LYS A 158 -0.11 -14.40 4.91
CA LYS A 158 -0.07 -15.64 5.69
C LYS A 158 0.32 -15.40 7.15
N HIS A 159 1.28 -14.49 7.38
CA HIS A 159 1.87 -14.29 8.69
C HIS A 159 1.44 -12.96 9.29
N ARG A 160 1.26 -12.94 10.60
CA ARG A 160 1.05 -11.72 11.38
C ARG A 160 2.39 -11.05 11.67
N ILE A 161 2.36 -9.75 11.99
CA ILE A 161 3.58 -8.98 12.32
C ILE A 161 4.20 -9.37 13.67
N ASP A 162 3.42 -9.98 14.57
CA ASP A 162 3.84 -10.42 15.91
C ASP A 162 4.41 -11.86 15.97
N GLU A 163 4.42 -12.57 14.85
CA GLU A 163 4.99 -13.93 14.79
C GLU A 163 6.52 -13.95 14.82
N PHE A 164 7.16 -12.84 14.49
CA PHE A 164 8.60 -12.69 14.45
C PHE A 164 9.06 -11.55 15.36
N ASN A 165 10.27 -11.69 15.92
CA ASN A 165 10.83 -10.65 16.78
C ASN A 165 11.32 -9.43 15.99
N HIS A 166 11.94 -9.68 14.84
CA HIS A 166 12.44 -8.66 13.91
C HIS A 166 12.61 -9.27 12.52
N TYR A 167 13.00 -8.47 11.55
CA TYR A 167 13.29 -8.94 10.20
C TYR A 167 14.53 -8.28 9.60
N ARG A 168 15.04 -8.90 8.53
CA ARG A 168 16.02 -8.33 7.60
C ARG A 168 15.47 -8.38 6.18
N MET A 169 15.88 -7.43 5.35
CA MET A 169 15.44 -7.36 3.95
C MET A 169 16.51 -7.94 3.03
N ARG A 170 16.06 -8.70 2.03
CA ARG A 170 16.90 -9.24 0.98
C ARG A 170 16.37 -8.82 -0.39
N LYS A 171 17.21 -8.15 -1.19
CA LYS A 171 16.88 -7.79 -2.58
C LYS A 171 16.81 -9.03 -3.46
N VAL A 172 15.86 -9.04 -4.39
CA VAL A 172 15.67 -10.09 -5.40
C VAL A 172 15.88 -9.46 -6.78
N PRO A 173 16.97 -9.78 -7.47
CA PRO A 173 17.23 -9.25 -8.81
C PRO A 173 16.40 -9.98 -9.86
N GLY A 174 16.32 -9.40 -11.07
CA GLY A 174 15.80 -10.09 -12.26
C GLY A 174 14.27 -10.16 -12.36
N ILE A 175 13.52 -9.40 -11.55
CA ILE A 175 12.08 -9.32 -11.68
C ILE A 175 11.72 -8.52 -12.95
N SER A 176 10.98 -9.14 -13.87
CA SER A 176 10.55 -8.46 -15.08
C SER A 176 9.54 -7.37 -14.78
N ARG A 177 9.54 -6.30 -15.59
CA ARG A 177 8.61 -5.19 -15.45
C ARG A 177 7.15 -5.65 -15.57
N SER A 178 6.86 -6.54 -16.51
CA SER A 178 5.52 -7.11 -16.69
C SER A 178 5.05 -7.84 -15.43
N LEU A 179 5.88 -8.73 -14.87
CA LEU A 179 5.55 -9.46 -13.66
C LEU A 179 5.36 -8.52 -12.45
N SER A 180 6.17 -7.46 -12.36
CA SER A 180 6.05 -6.46 -11.30
C SER A 180 4.68 -5.78 -11.28
N TYR A 181 4.11 -5.49 -12.44
CA TYR A 181 2.79 -4.90 -12.54
C TYR A 181 1.68 -5.94 -12.35
N THR A 182 1.70 -7.02 -13.12
CA THR A 182 0.59 -8.01 -13.13
C THR A 182 0.41 -8.70 -11.78
N SER A 183 1.50 -8.90 -11.01
CA SER A 183 1.40 -9.49 -9.66
C SER A 183 0.63 -8.61 -8.67
N THR A 184 0.53 -7.30 -8.91
CA THR A 184 -0.26 -6.39 -8.08
C THR A 184 -1.73 -6.81 -8.00
N VAL A 185 -2.29 -7.31 -9.12
CA VAL A 185 -3.71 -7.71 -9.20
C VAL A 185 -4.05 -8.81 -8.20
N LEU A 186 -3.10 -9.71 -7.89
CA LEU A 186 -3.29 -10.79 -6.92
C LEU A 186 -3.52 -10.28 -5.49
N HIS A 187 -3.10 -9.05 -5.19
CA HIS A 187 -3.16 -8.48 -3.84
C HIS A 187 -4.26 -7.43 -3.64
N ILE A 188 -5.08 -7.17 -4.65
CA ILE A 188 -6.16 -6.18 -4.52
C ILE A 188 -7.07 -6.52 -3.34
N ARG A 189 -7.49 -7.78 -3.23
CA ARG A 189 -8.38 -8.26 -2.15
C ARG A 189 -7.73 -8.30 -0.78
N ASP A 190 -6.41 -8.33 -0.72
CA ASP A 190 -5.68 -8.29 0.56
C ASP A 190 -5.59 -6.88 1.13
N ILE A 191 -5.77 -5.85 0.29
CA ILE A 191 -5.53 -4.44 0.64
C ILE A 191 -6.82 -3.62 0.64
N VAL A 192 -7.65 -3.79 -0.38
CA VAL A 192 -8.87 -3.00 -0.58
C VAL A 192 -10.03 -3.62 0.20
N PRO A 193 -10.79 -2.86 1.01
CA PRO A 193 -11.99 -3.34 1.68
C PRO A 193 -12.98 -3.99 0.71
N THR A 194 -13.67 -5.04 1.18
CA THR A 194 -14.61 -5.81 0.33
C THR A 194 -15.67 -4.92 -0.30
N GLU A 195 -16.27 -4.02 0.48
CA GLU A 195 -17.29 -3.08 0.02
C GLU A 195 -16.74 -2.12 -1.06
N GLY A 196 -15.47 -1.75 -0.95
CA GLY A 196 -14.78 -0.93 -1.96
C GLY A 196 -14.56 -1.70 -3.27
N ILE A 197 -14.26 -2.99 -3.17
CA ILE A 197 -14.16 -3.87 -4.35
C ILE A 197 -15.53 -4.03 -5.01
N GLU A 198 -16.57 -4.31 -4.24
CA GLU A 198 -17.95 -4.46 -4.74
C GLU A 198 -18.42 -3.19 -5.46
N TRP A 199 -18.06 -2.03 -4.91
CA TRP A 199 -18.38 -0.75 -5.54
C TRP A 199 -17.71 -0.59 -6.92
N ILE A 200 -16.41 -0.92 -7.03
CA ILE A 200 -15.69 -0.92 -8.32
C ILE A 200 -16.27 -1.95 -9.29
N TYR A 201 -16.65 -3.13 -8.79
CA TYR A 201 -17.29 -4.18 -9.60
C TYR A 201 -18.63 -3.76 -10.23
N GLY A 202 -19.34 -2.83 -9.58
CA GLY A 202 -20.56 -2.23 -10.10
C GLY A 202 -20.36 -1.34 -11.33
N ASP A 203 -19.13 -0.95 -11.65
CA ASP A 203 -18.76 -0.11 -12.79
C ASP A 203 -17.66 -0.80 -13.63
N HIS A 204 -18.07 -1.53 -14.66
CA HIS A 204 -17.16 -2.33 -15.48
C HIS A 204 -16.13 -1.48 -16.24
N GLU A 205 -16.50 -0.27 -16.66
CA GLU A 205 -15.61 0.66 -17.35
C GLU A 205 -14.48 1.14 -16.41
N LEU A 206 -14.85 1.50 -15.18
CA LEU A 206 -13.89 1.84 -14.13
C LEU A 206 -12.97 0.67 -13.82
N MET A 207 -13.54 -0.51 -13.65
CA MET A 207 -12.79 -1.73 -13.33
C MET A 207 -11.76 -2.03 -14.42
N ASP A 208 -12.15 -1.94 -15.70
CA ASP A 208 -11.23 -2.18 -16.81
C ASP A 208 -10.09 -1.15 -16.85
N CYS A 209 -10.41 0.14 -16.69
CA CYS A 209 -9.41 1.21 -16.59
C CYS A 209 -8.42 1.00 -15.43
N MET A 210 -8.93 0.61 -14.27
CA MET A 210 -8.09 0.34 -13.09
C MET A 210 -7.17 -0.87 -13.30
N LEU A 211 -7.71 -1.97 -13.79
CA LEU A 211 -6.94 -3.20 -14.02
C LEU A 211 -5.87 -2.99 -15.11
N ASP A 212 -6.18 -2.21 -16.16
CA ASP A 212 -5.18 -1.83 -17.16
C ASP A 212 -3.97 -1.14 -16.51
N ILE A 213 -4.19 -0.17 -15.62
CA ILE A 213 -3.11 0.53 -14.91
C ILE A 213 -2.28 -0.43 -14.07
N LEU A 214 -2.94 -1.31 -13.31
CA LEU A 214 -2.27 -2.28 -12.44
C LEU A 214 -1.51 -3.35 -13.23
N ALA A 215 -1.91 -3.60 -14.48
CA ALA A 215 -1.22 -4.48 -15.42
C ALA A 215 -0.11 -3.79 -16.24
N GLY A 216 0.12 -2.48 -16.05
CA GLY A 216 1.19 -1.72 -16.70
C GLY A 216 0.74 -0.54 -17.56
N GLY A 217 -0.57 -0.36 -17.79
CA GLY A 217 -1.14 0.83 -18.42
C GLY A 217 -0.95 0.92 -19.93
N HIS A 218 -1.10 -0.18 -20.66
CA HIS A 218 -0.81 -0.22 -22.10
C HIS A 218 -1.91 -0.77 -22.98
N LYS A 219 -3.03 -1.19 -22.41
CA LYS A 219 -4.12 -1.86 -23.17
C LYS A 219 -5.22 -0.89 -23.62
N ILE A 220 -5.52 0.10 -22.78
CA ILE A 220 -6.61 1.04 -23.04
C ILE A 220 -6.01 2.36 -23.56
N GLN A 221 -6.30 2.66 -24.82
CA GLN A 221 -5.97 3.96 -25.40
C GLN A 221 -6.75 5.06 -24.66
N ASP A 222 -6.05 6.15 -24.29
CA ASP A 222 -6.64 7.28 -23.57
C ASP A 222 -7.28 6.93 -22.22
N ASN A 223 -6.74 5.93 -21.50
CA ASN A 223 -7.20 5.61 -20.16
C ASN A 223 -7.18 6.86 -19.26
N PRO A 224 -8.35 7.36 -18.81
CA PRO A 224 -8.43 8.63 -18.10
C PRO A 224 -7.74 8.60 -16.75
N LEU A 225 -7.76 7.47 -16.07
CA LEU A 225 -7.09 7.29 -14.78
C LEU A 225 -5.57 7.28 -14.96
N TYR A 226 -5.08 6.64 -16.02
CA TYR A 226 -3.66 6.56 -16.33
C TYR A 226 -3.05 7.93 -16.58
N SER A 227 -3.74 8.79 -17.35
CA SER A 227 -3.27 10.14 -17.65
C SER A 227 -3.07 10.99 -16.39
N ILE A 228 -3.98 10.88 -15.42
CA ILE A 228 -3.88 11.62 -14.14
C ILE A 228 -2.71 11.08 -13.30
N ILE A 229 -2.58 9.74 -13.20
CA ILE A 229 -1.52 9.11 -12.39
C ILE A 229 -0.13 9.39 -12.97
N VAL A 230 0.02 9.35 -14.31
CA VAL A 230 1.32 9.65 -14.95
C VAL A 230 1.73 11.10 -14.69
N ARG A 231 0.81 12.05 -14.83
CA ARG A 231 1.08 13.47 -14.50
C ARG A 231 1.50 13.64 -13.03
N ALA A 232 0.88 12.89 -12.10
CA ALA A 232 1.24 12.91 -10.69
C ALA A 232 2.63 12.32 -10.39
N THR A 233 3.18 11.49 -11.27
CA THR A 233 4.50 10.86 -11.09
C THR A 233 5.62 11.58 -11.85
N SER A 234 5.28 12.51 -12.73
CA SER A 234 6.25 13.31 -13.53
C SER A 234 6.58 14.67 -12.90
N THR A 235 5.96 14.97 -11.76
CA THR A 235 6.15 16.18 -10.95
C THR A 235 7.03 15.89 -9.75
#